data_e7a78f864aed3d3396f049f85d1a3f81
#
_entry.id   e7a78f864aed3d3396f049f85d1a3f81
#
_cell.length_a   1.000
_cell.length_b   1.000
_cell.length_c   1.000
_cell.angle_alpha   90.00
_cell.angle_beta   90.00
_cell.angle_gamma   90.00
#
_symmetry.space_group_name_H-M   'P 1'
#
loop_
_entity.id
_entity.type
_entity.pdbx_description
1 polymer ?
#
loop_
_entity_poly.entity_id
_entity_poly.type
_entity_poly.pdbx_seq_one_letter_code
_entity_poly.pdbx_strand_id
1 'polypeptide(L)'
;LDTIKDDIVFWSAGSKPLELVKSGEVSMALAYNGRVGAAILSEGENFEYMWHGQVLEQEYICLTSGSPNRDEALAWMIHASSPESQALQAKYIPYGPMRASGIDLINAGEPFFHTGVNIMPHMPNTPDRLEISTVGDPVWWSDNGAEINERFSAWMGS
;
A
#
# COMPACT_ATOMS: atom_id res chain seq x y z
N LEU A 1 23.46 -2.05 2.03
CA LEU A 1 22.76 -1.27 3.07
C LEU A 1 23.74 -0.60 4.04
N ASP A 2 24.90 -1.22 4.33
CA ASP A 2 25.87 -0.66 5.29
C ASP A 2 26.31 0.78 4.97
N THR A 3 26.39 1.11 3.69
CA THR A 3 26.81 2.46 3.23
C THR A 3 25.82 3.59 3.56
N ILE A 4 24.60 3.25 3.92
CA ILE A 4 23.53 4.22 4.23
C ILE A 4 22.95 4.03 5.63
N LYS A 5 23.47 3.05 6.40
CA LYS A 5 22.89 2.65 7.68
C LYS A 5 22.80 3.79 8.68
N ASP A 6 23.85 4.62 8.76
CA ASP A 6 23.92 5.73 9.70
C ASP A 6 22.94 6.88 9.35
N ASP A 7 22.43 6.89 8.10
CA ASP A 7 21.46 7.87 7.62
C ASP A 7 20.00 7.35 7.67
N ILE A 8 19.79 6.12 8.17
CA ILE A 8 18.45 5.50 8.22
C ILE A 8 17.81 5.71 9.58
N VAL A 9 16.59 6.22 9.57
CA VAL A 9 15.68 6.21 10.73
C VAL A 9 14.69 5.05 10.57
N PHE A 10 14.81 4.04 11.41
CA PHE A 10 13.90 2.89 11.40
C PHE A 10 12.58 3.21 12.07
N TRP A 11 11.50 2.70 11.51
CA TRP A 11 10.16 2.86 12.06
C TRP A 11 9.43 1.52 12.14
N SER A 12 8.45 1.43 13.04
CA SER A 12 7.59 0.25 13.23
C SER A 12 6.10 0.56 13.10
N ALA A 13 5.70 1.82 13.31
CA ALA A 13 4.32 2.23 13.17
C ALA A 13 4.08 2.88 11.79
N GLY A 14 3.06 2.45 11.06
CA GLY A 14 2.81 2.90 9.68
C GLY A 14 2.48 4.39 9.51
N SER A 15 2.21 5.16 10.58
CA SER A 15 2.08 6.62 10.54
C SER A 15 3.44 7.33 10.62
N LYS A 16 4.45 6.70 11.22
CA LYS A 16 5.72 7.34 11.54
C LYS A 16 6.49 7.88 10.33
N PRO A 17 6.55 7.21 9.18
CA PRO A 17 7.24 7.74 8.00
C PRO A 17 6.77 9.13 7.59
N LEU A 18 5.46 9.36 7.59
CA LEU A 18 4.89 10.65 7.19
C LEU A 18 5.21 11.76 8.20
N GLU A 19 5.19 11.43 9.49
CA GLU A 19 5.59 12.36 10.56
C GLU A 19 7.06 12.80 10.41
N LEU A 20 7.94 11.85 10.10
CA LEU A 20 9.38 12.10 9.92
C LEU A 20 9.66 13.01 8.71
N VAL A 21 8.99 12.78 7.58
CA VAL A 21 9.11 13.65 6.40
C VAL A 21 8.49 15.02 6.68
N LYS A 22 7.31 15.06 7.30
CA LYS A 22 6.60 16.32 7.63
C LYS A 22 7.39 17.22 8.60
N SER A 23 8.07 16.61 9.56
CA SER A 23 8.95 17.36 10.50
C SER A 23 10.27 17.80 9.88
N GLY A 24 10.64 17.28 8.70
CA GLY A 24 11.95 17.52 8.08
C GLY A 24 13.08 16.73 8.71
N GLU A 25 12.79 15.76 9.56
CA GLU A 25 13.79 14.88 10.17
C GLU A 25 14.43 13.96 9.12
N VAL A 26 13.65 13.54 8.12
CA VAL A 26 14.13 12.81 6.94
C VAL A 26 13.62 13.46 5.65
N SER A 27 14.40 13.35 4.58
CA SER A 27 14.05 13.91 3.26
C SER A 27 13.17 12.98 2.43
N MET A 28 13.20 11.67 2.72
CA MET A 28 12.40 10.65 2.04
C MET A 28 12.12 9.49 2.99
N ALA A 29 11.05 8.74 2.72
CA ALA A 29 10.71 7.58 3.52
C ALA A 29 10.04 6.49 2.68
N LEU A 30 10.24 5.23 3.06
CA LEU A 30 9.37 4.14 2.64
C LEU A 30 8.07 4.26 3.44
N ALA A 31 6.94 4.31 2.74
CA ALA A 31 5.63 4.47 3.36
C ALA A 31 4.54 3.75 2.56
N TYR A 32 3.44 3.42 3.21
CA TYR A 32 2.27 2.88 2.52
C TYR A 32 1.63 3.95 1.65
N ASN A 33 1.49 3.68 0.35
CA ASN A 33 0.98 4.63 -0.63
C ASN A 33 -0.40 5.22 -0.27
N GLY A 34 -1.31 4.42 0.29
CA GLY A 34 -2.63 4.89 0.70
C GLY A 34 -2.57 5.95 1.80
N ARG A 35 -1.63 5.83 2.75
CA ARG A 35 -1.40 6.84 3.78
C ARG A 35 -0.82 8.13 3.20
N VAL A 36 0.14 8.00 2.30
CA VAL A 36 0.71 9.16 1.56
C VAL A 36 -0.39 9.87 0.77
N GLY A 37 -1.21 9.10 0.02
CA GLY A 37 -2.31 9.66 -0.74
C GLY A 37 -3.38 10.33 0.12
N ALA A 38 -3.72 9.76 1.26
CA ALA A 38 -4.64 10.38 2.19
C ALA A 38 -4.09 11.70 2.75
N ALA A 39 -2.81 11.75 3.10
CA ALA A 39 -2.16 12.99 3.57
C ALA A 39 -2.17 14.09 2.48
N ILE A 40 -1.87 13.74 1.24
CA ILE A 40 -1.92 14.70 0.11
C ILE A 40 -3.38 15.15 -0.13
N LEU A 41 -4.30 14.18 -0.24
CA LEU A 41 -5.67 14.43 -0.71
C LEU A 41 -6.58 15.03 0.36
N SER A 42 -6.38 14.68 1.64
CA SER A 42 -7.23 15.16 2.75
C SER A 42 -6.59 16.29 3.56
N GLU A 43 -5.27 16.24 3.77
CA GLU A 43 -4.56 17.17 4.64
C GLU A 43 -3.84 18.27 3.86
N GLY A 44 -3.70 18.12 2.53
CA GLY A 44 -3.02 19.08 1.67
C GLY A 44 -1.50 19.07 1.84
N GLU A 45 -0.93 17.96 2.30
CA GLU A 45 0.51 17.82 2.48
C GLU A 45 1.23 17.82 1.14
N ASN A 46 2.37 18.47 1.08
CA ASN A 46 3.20 18.60 -0.12
C ASN A 46 4.17 17.42 -0.23
N PHE A 47 3.63 16.22 -0.40
CA PHE A 47 4.41 15.00 -0.64
C PHE A 47 4.37 14.61 -2.12
N GLU A 48 5.43 13.97 -2.58
CA GLU A 48 5.51 13.36 -3.90
C GLU A 48 5.83 11.87 -3.78
N TYR A 49 5.35 11.07 -4.76
CA TYR A 49 5.70 9.67 -4.86
C TYR A 49 6.91 9.46 -5.76
N MET A 50 7.84 8.67 -5.29
CA MET A 50 8.83 8.05 -6.14
C MET A 50 8.38 6.62 -6.45
N TRP A 51 7.66 6.45 -7.57
CA TRP A 51 7.13 5.13 -7.95
C TRP A 51 8.19 4.16 -8.46
N HIS A 52 9.32 4.66 -8.95
CA HIS A 52 10.40 3.80 -9.44
C HIS A 52 10.99 2.98 -8.28
N GLY A 53 10.96 1.67 -8.45
CA GLY A 53 11.43 0.72 -7.44
C GLY A 53 10.46 0.52 -6.27
N GLN A 54 9.18 0.89 -6.42
CA GLN A 54 8.17 0.55 -5.42
C GLN A 54 8.08 -0.96 -5.23
N VAL A 55 7.80 -1.38 -4.00
CA VAL A 55 7.45 -2.77 -3.69
C VAL A 55 5.93 -2.87 -3.63
N LEU A 56 5.37 -3.69 -4.49
CA LEU A 56 3.94 -3.97 -4.55
C LEU A 56 3.66 -5.25 -3.77
N GLU A 57 2.95 -5.13 -2.66
CA GLU A 57 2.50 -6.25 -1.86
C GLU A 57 1.00 -6.50 -2.08
N GLN A 58 0.62 -7.77 -2.03
CA GLN A 58 -0.76 -8.19 -2.17
C GLN A 58 -1.35 -8.41 -0.79
N GLU A 59 -2.53 -7.84 -0.55
CA GLU A 59 -3.31 -8.10 0.67
C GLU A 59 -4.47 -9.04 0.38
N TYR A 60 -4.84 -9.82 1.39
CA TYR A 60 -5.83 -10.89 1.25
C TYR A 60 -6.95 -10.73 2.27
N ILE A 61 -8.18 -10.92 1.80
CA ILE A 61 -9.34 -11.12 2.68
C ILE A 61 -9.46 -12.61 2.92
N CYS A 62 -9.37 -13.04 4.18
CA CYS A 62 -9.38 -14.45 4.55
C CYS A 62 -10.61 -14.80 5.38
N LEU A 63 -11.21 -15.95 5.05
CA LEU A 63 -12.22 -16.58 5.88
C LEU A 63 -11.56 -17.61 6.80
N THR A 64 -11.73 -17.45 8.11
CA THR A 64 -11.21 -18.42 9.07
C THR A 64 -12.02 -19.73 9.01
N SER A 65 -11.35 -20.89 9.11
CA SER A 65 -11.97 -22.22 9.01
C SER A 65 -13.03 -22.48 10.07
N GLY A 66 -12.94 -21.85 11.23
CA GLY A 66 -13.87 -21.99 12.35
C GLY A 66 -14.98 -20.93 12.40
N SER A 67 -15.17 -20.12 11.36
CA SER A 67 -16.20 -19.09 11.36
C SER A 67 -17.60 -19.68 11.46
N PRO A 68 -18.43 -19.28 12.44
CA PRO A 68 -19.81 -19.71 12.54
C PRO A 68 -20.73 -19.05 11.48
N ASN A 69 -20.26 -17.95 10.86
CA ASN A 69 -21.01 -17.17 9.86
C ASN A 69 -20.37 -17.31 8.47
N ARG A 70 -20.09 -18.53 8.07
CA ARG A 70 -19.34 -18.83 6.84
C ARG A 70 -20.03 -18.29 5.59
N ASP A 71 -21.32 -18.50 5.46
CA ASP A 71 -22.07 -18.16 4.24
C ASP A 71 -22.22 -16.63 4.09
N GLU A 72 -22.47 -15.94 5.18
CA GLU A 72 -22.53 -14.48 5.22
C GLU A 72 -21.15 -13.87 4.92
N ALA A 73 -20.09 -14.44 5.48
CA ALA A 73 -18.72 -14.00 5.20
C ALA A 73 -18.35 -14.19 3.74
N LEU A 74 -18.71 -15.32 3.13
CA LEU A 74 -18.51 -15.56 1.69
C LEU A 74 -19.31 -14.56 0.84
N ALA A 75 -20.57 -14.30 1.18
CA ALA A 75 -21.38 -13.33 0.46
C ALA A 75 -20.76 -11.93 0.54
N TRP A 76 -20.25 -11.53 1.70
CA TRP A 76 -19.53 -10.28 1.87
C TRP A 76 -18.22 -10.24 1.06
N MET A 77 -17.42 -11.31 1.07
CA MET A 77 -16.18 -11.40 0.31
C MET A 77 -16.43 -11.28 -1.20
N ILE A 78 -17.48 -11.90 -1.72
CA ILE A 78 -17.89 -11.77 -3.13
C ILE A 78 -18.23 -10.33 -3.45
N HIS A 79 -19.02 -9.67 -2.60
CA HIS A 79 -19.38 -8.27 -2.77
C HIS A 79 -18.14 -7.35 -2.69
N ALA A 80 -17.32 -7.50 -1.65
CA ALA A 80 -16.11 -6.69 -1.45
C ALA A 80 -15.07 -6.87 -2.58
N SER A 81 -15.08 -8.04 -3.25
CA SER A 81 -14.21 -8.34 -4.38
C SER A 81 -14.77 -7.89 -5.74
N SER A 82 -15.96 -7.28 -5.78
CA SER A 82 -16.49 -6.75 -7.04
C SER A 82 -15.68 -5.54 -7.52
N PRO A 83 -15.60 -5.30 -8.83
CA PRO A 83 -14.91 -4.11 -9.37
C PRO A 83 -15.43 -2.82 -8.79
N GLU A 84 -16.76 -2.71 -8.63
CA GLU A 84 -17.44 -1.53 -8.11
C GLU A 84 -17.07 -1.27 -6.65
N SER A 85 -17.06 -2.32 -5.81
CA SER A 85 -16.70 -2.18 -4.39
C SER A 85 -15.22 -1.79 -4.23
N GLN A 86 -14.33 -2.36 -5.04
CA GLN A 86 -12.91 -2.02 -5.00
C GLN A 86 -12.65 -0.59 -5.50
N ALA A 87 -13.33 -0.16 -6.56
CA ALA A 87 -13.26 1.22 -7.03
C ALA A 87 -13.82 2.19 -5.96
N LEU A 88 -14.93 1.82 -5.34
CA LEU A 88 -15.54 2.61 -4.27
C LEU A 88 -14.62 2.74 -3.04
N GLN A 89 -13.92 1.68 -2.66
CA GLN A 89 -12.93 1.72 -1.57
C GLN A 89 -11.81 2.73 -1.87
N ALA A 90 -11.32 2.77 -3.10
CA ALA A 90 -10.26 3.70 -3.51
C ALA A 90 -10.67 5.17 -3.37
N LYS A 91 -11.97 5.50 -3.36
CA LYS A 91 -12.47 6.87 -3.09
C LYS A 91 -12.16 7.35 -1.67
N TYR A 92 -11.94 6.44 -0.74
CA TYR A 92 -11.68 6.76 0.68
C TYR A 92 -10.20 6.63 1.05
N ILE A 93 -9.51 5.71 0.42
CA ILE A 93 -8.07 5.52 0.57
C ILE A 93 -7.49 4.97 -0.74
N PRO A 94 -6.45 5.59 -1.31
CA PRO A 94 -5.96 5.24 -2.65
C PRO A 94 -5.09 3.98 -2.65
N TYR A 95 -5.63 2.85 -2.20
CA TYR A 95 -5.05 1.53 -2.43
C TYR A 95 -5.54 0.96 -3.76
N GLY A 96 -4.64 0.30 -4.47
CA GLY A 96 -4.95 -0.23 -5.80
C GLY A 96 -5.91 -1.41 -5.75
N PRO A 97 -6.99 -1.40 -6.54
CA PRO A 97 -7.84 -2.57 -6.72
C PRO A 97 -7.07 -3.79 -7.20
N MET A 98 -7.46 -4.97 -6.72
CA MET A 98 -6.88 -6.25 -7.19
C MET A 98 -7.38 -6.66 -8.59
N ARG A 99 -8.50 -6.09 -9.03
CA ARG A 99 -9.08 -6.37 -10.34
C ARG A 99 -8.75 -5.25 -11.33
N ALA A 100 -8.28 -5.60 -12.53
CA ALA A 100 -8.06 -4.64 -13.62
C ALA A 100 -9.34 -3.84 -13.94
N SER A 101 -10.51 -4.50 -13.94
CA SER A 101 -11.80 -3.83 -14.13
C SER A 101 -12.14 -2.80 -13.04
N GLY A 102 -11.57 -2.93 -11.82
CA GLY A 102 -11.68 -1.89 -10.79
C GLY A 102 -10.81 -0.66 -11.11
N ILE A 103 -9.63 -0.87 -11.67
CA ILE A 103 -8.78 0.22 -12.19
C ILE A 103 -9.47 0.96 -13.33
N ASP A 104 -10.13 0.25 -14.24
CA ASP A 104 -10.85 0.86 -15.35
C ASP A 104 -11.99 1.78 -14.85
N LEU A 105 -12.70 1.36 -13.81
CA LEU A 105 -13.74 2.19 -13.18
C LEU A 105 -13.17 3.45 -12.54
N ILE A 106 -12.04 3.35 -11.84
CA ILE A 106 -11.34 4.50 -11.25
C ILE A 106 -10.89 5.45 -12.34
N ASN A 107 -10.30 4.93 -13.42
CA ASN A 107 -9.84 5.71 -14.56
C ASN A 107 -11.00 6.42 -15.29
N ALA A 108 -12.20 5.86 -15.25
CA ALA A 108 -13.41 6.48 -15.80
C ALA A 108 -13.90 7.72 -15.02
N GLY A 109 -13.28 8.05 -13.88
CA GLY A 109 -13.54 9.31 -13.18
C GLY A 109 -14.01 9.20 -11.73
N GLU A 110 -13.55 8.18 -11.00
CA GLU A 110 -13.83 8.09 -9.55
C GLU A 110 -13.02 9.14 -8.77
N PRO A 111 -13.65 10.16 -8.18
CA PRO A 111 -12.97 11.18 -7.39
C PRO A 111 -12.77 10.72 -5.94
N PHE A 112 -11.74 11.26 -5.28
CA PHE A 112 -11.55 11.07 -3.84
C PHE A 112 -12.71 11.69 -3.05
N PHE A 113 -13.25 10.94 -2.09
CA PHE A 113 -14.49 11.29 -1.37
C PHE A 113 -14.45 12.67 -0.71
N HIS A 114 -13.35 13.00 -0.05
CA HIS A 114 -13.26 14.25 0.73
C HIS A 114 -13.07 15.50 -0.12
N THR A 115 -12.39 15.40 -1.27
CA THR A 115 -11.95 16.58 -2.03
C THR A 115 -12.43 16.60 -3.48
N GLY A 116 -12.93 15.50 -3.99
CA GLY A 116 -13.33 15.38 -5.41
C GLY A 116 -12.17 15.35 -6.40
N VAL A 117 -10.92 15.25 -5.92
CA VAL A 117 -9.72 15.18 -6.77
C VAL A 117 -9.60 13.78 -7.41
N ASN A 118 -9.12 13.73 -8.65
CA ASN A 118 -8.86 12.48 -9.35
C ASN A 118 -7.82 11.64 -8.58
N ILE A 119 -8.16 10.38 -8.26
CA ILE A 119 -7.31 9.48 -7.47
C ILE A 119 -6.27 8.71 -8.31
N MET A 120 -6.39 8.70 -9.64
CA MET A 120 -5.46 7.97 -10.50
C MET A 120 -3.97 8.30 -10.29
N PRO A 121 -3.57 9.55 -10.06
CA PRO A 121 -2.17 9.88 -9.75
C PRO A 121 -1.63 9.19 -8.48
N HIS A 122 -2.51 8.69 -7.62
CA HIS A 122 -2.17 8.07 -6.33
C HIS A 122 -2.29 6.53 -6.34
N MET A 123 -2.70 5.93 -7.48
CA MET A 123 -2.85 4.48 -7.61
C MET A 123 -1.50 3.79 -7.86
N PRO A 124 -1.13 2.76 -7.08
CA PRO A 124 0.18 2.10 -7.19
C PRO A 124 0.28 1.12 -8.37
N ASN A 125 -0.85 0.65 -8.89
CA ASN A 125 -0.94 -0.49 -9.81
C ASN A 125 -1.50 -0.14 -11.19
N THR A 126 -1.25 1.08 -11.66
CA THR A 126 -1.45 1.42 -13.07
C THR A 126 -0.45 0.67 -13.97
N PRO A 127 -0.78 0.39 -15.24
CA PRO A 127 0.09 -0.41 -16.10
C PRO A 127 1.55 0.07 -16.13
N ASP A 128 1.77 1.36 -16.27
CA ASP A 128 3.09 2.00 -16.29
C ASP A 128 3.86 1.81 -14.98
N ARG A 129 3.17 1.83 -13.84
CA ARG A 129 3.77 1.62 -12.52
C ARG A 129 4.06 0.16 -12.22
N LEU A 130 3.22 -0.75 -12.71
CA LEU A 130 3.48 -2.18 -12.60
C LEU A 130 4.77 -2.60 -13.31
N GLU A 131 5.08 -1.99 -14.46
CA GLU A 131 6.31 -2.28 -15.22
C GLU A 131 7.60 -1.96 -14.45
N ILE A 132 7.55 -1.00 -13.54
CA ILE A 132 8.71 -0.54 -12.74
C ILE A 132 8.66 -0.99 -11.28
N SER A 133 7.68 -1.84 -10.92
CA SER A 133 7.47 -2.36 -9.57
C SER A 133 8.26 -3.64 -9.32
N THR A 134 8.64 -3.85 -8.08
CA THR A 134 8.97 -5.17 -7.56
C THR A 134 7.72 -5.75 -6.92
N VAL A 135 7.22 -6.85 -7.46
CA VAL A 135 6.05 -7.55 -6.88
C VAL A 135 6.55 -8.54 -5.84
N GLY A 136 5.99 -8.47 -4.63
CA GLY A 136 6.29 -9.41 -3.56
C GLY A 136 5.87 -10.83 -3.94
N ASP A 137 6.74 -11.81 -3.72
CA ASP A 137 6.47 -13.23 -3.92
C ASP A 137 6.14 -13.89 -2.57
N PRO A 138 4.85 -14.18 -2.30
CA PRO A 138 4.45 -14.75 -1.01
C PRO A 138 4.98 -16.16 -0.79
N VAL A 139 5.26 -16.93 -1.85
CA VAL A 139 5.84 -18.27 -1.74
C VAL A 139 7.29 -18.17 -1.30
N TRP A 140 8.06 -17.30 -1.98
CA TRP A 140 9.44 -17.04 -1.60
C TRP A 140 9.55 -16.54 -0.15
N TRP A 141 8.68 -15.61 0.26
CA TRP A 141 8.65 -15.10 1.63
C TRP A 141 8.24 -16.14 2.66
N SER A 142 7.36 -17.09 2.30
CA SER A 142 7.03 -18.23 3.17
C SER A 142 8.25 -19.09 3.47
N ASP A 143 9.11 -19.29 2.49
CA ASP A 143 10.28 -20.16 2.60
C ASP A 143 11.49 -19.46 3.23
N ASN A 144 11.67 -18.17 2.98
CA ASN A 144 12.89 -17.45 3.34
C ASN A 144 12.69 -16.35 4.39
N GLY A 145 11.44 -15.95 4.65
CA GLY A 145 11.13 -14.76 5.47
C GLY A 145 11.69 -14.83 6.89
N ALA A 146 11.71 -16.01 7.52
CA ALA A 146 12.24 -16.19 8.87
C ALA A 146 13.75 -15.87 8.91
N GLU A 147 14.53 -16.44 8.00
CA GLU A 147 15.97 -16.20 7.91
C GLU A 147 16.28 -14.73 7.59
N ILE A 148 15.57 -14.17 6.60
CA ILE A 148 15.79 -12.77 6.19
C ILE A 148 15.46 -11.80 7.33
N ASN A 149 14.38 -12.04 8.07
CA ASN A 149 14.02 -11.20 9.22
C ASN A 149 15.06 -11.29 10.35
N GLU A 150 15.60 -12.47 10.62
CA GLU A 150 16.68 -12.65 11.61
C GLU A 150 17.93 -11.87 11.17
N ARG A 151 18.37 -12.03 9.93
CA ARG A 151 19.53 -11.32 9.37
C ARG A 151 19.34 -9.81 9.37
N PHE A 152 18.17 -9.34 9.01
CA PHE A 152 17.85 -7.92 9.00
C PHE A 152 17.84 -7.35 10.41
N SER A 153 17.26 -8.06 11.39
CA SER A 153 17.25 -7.66 12.79
C SER A 153 18.67 -7.60 13.39
N ALA A 154 19.50 -8.57 13.07
CA ALA A 154 20.90 -8.58 13.50
C ALA A 154 21.67 -7.40 12.86
N TRP A 155 21.43 -7.11 11.58
CA TRP A 155 22.03 -5.97 10.89
C TRP A 155 21.58 -4.63 11.48
N MET A 156 20.30 -4.47 11.82
CA MET A 156 19.82 -3.24 12.47
C MET A 156 20.49 -3.00 13.83
N GLY A 157 20.79 -4.08 14.57
CA GLY A 157 21.39 -4.01 15.93
C GLY A 157 22.92 -3.91 15.96
N SER A 158 23.61 -4.05 14.81
CA SER A 158 25.08 -4.05 14.76
C SER A 158 25.74 -2.64 14.64
#